data_a0e432a79449bb8dd58d2b835bcbefe4
#
_entry.id   a0e432a79449bb8dd58d2b835bcbefe4
#
_cell.length_a   1.000
_cell.length_b   1.000
_cell.length_c   1.000
_cell.angle_alpha   90.00
_cell.angle_beta   90.00
_cell.angle_gamma   90.00
#
_symmetry.space_group_name_H-M   'P 1'
#
loop_
_entity.id
_entity.type
_entity.pdbx_description
1 polymer ?
#
loop_
_entity_poly.entity_id
_entity_poly.type
_entity_poly.pdbx_seq_one_letter_code
_entity_poly.pdbx_strand_id
1 'polypeptide(L)'
;MFYDDLETRSADAREADQLDKLLEVLKLVKMADGNCMSDFGKVQTIADLVHLPVLRKSDLSTWQAADKPLGGMATQNLTHLFQSPGPIYEPGGTGRDWWRFARFLNAAGIGAGDVVQNTFSYHFTPAGMMFDNAAQAVGATVFPAGPGQTEMQVMAAAQMGTTAYAGTPDYLGVILAKAEEMGVELSGITKAAVSAGPLFPTVRQAYADRGINCLQTYGTADVGHIAYETAAIDGMVLDEGVIVEIVIPGTGTRVAAGEIGEVVVTTLNPDYPLVRFATGDLSV
;
A
#
# COMPACT_ATOMS: atom_id res chain seq x y z
N MET A 1 1.06 15.64 -12.87
CA MET A 1 0.28 14.96 -13.95
C MET A 1 -0.45 13.81 -13.28
N PHE A 2 -1.73 13.58 -13.60
CA PHE A 2 -2.48 12.45 -13.05
C PHE A 2 -1.99 11.13 -13.66
N TYR A 3 -2.08 10.05 -12.90
CA TYR A 3 -1.69 8.71 -13.35
C TYR A 3 -2.69 8.14 -14.36
N ASP A 4 -3.99 8.31 -14.08
CA ASP A 4 -5.07 7.89 -14.96
C ASP A 4 -6.32 8.79 -14.77
N ASP A 5 -7.36 8.54 -15.59
CA ASP A 5 -8.61 9.32 -15.58
C ASP A 5 -9.45 9.12 -14.31
N LEU A 6 -9.18 8.09 -13.50
CA LEU A 6 -9.91 7.83 -12.26
C LEU A 6 -9.70 8.97 -11.25
N GLU A 7 -8.52 9.60 -11.25
CA GLU A 7 -8.18 10.68 -10.32
C GLU A 7 -8.94 12.01 -10.62
N THR A 8 -9.59 12.12 -11.79
CA THR A 8 -10.25 13.36 -12.23
C THR A 8 -11.77 13.24 -12.36
N ARG A 9 -12.32 12.05 -12.11
CA ARG A 9 -13.76 11.80 -12.19
C ARG A 9 -14.52 12.46 -11.04
N SER A 10 -15.82 12.67 -11.20
CA SER A 10 -16.69 13.21 -10.15
C SER A 10 -16.82 12.22 -8.98
N ALA A 11 -17.18 12.75 -7.80
CA ALA A 11 -17.44 11.92 -6.61
C ALA A 11 -18.54 10.88 -6.86
N ASP A 12 -19.63 11.28 -7.54
CA ASP A 12 -20.75 10.37 -7.87
C ASP A 12 -20.29 9.24 -8.81
N ALA A 13 -19.46 9.56 -9.82
CA ALA A 13 -18.93 8.54 -10.73
C ALA A 13 -17.96 7.59 -10.01
N ARG A 14 -17.20 8.10 -9.04
CA ARG A 14 -16.32 7.29 -8.19
C ARG A 14 -17.13 6.33 -7.31
N GLU A 15 -18.14 6.86 -6.61
CA GLU A 15 -18.99 6.07 -5.72
C GLU A 15 -19.74 4.97 -6.49
N ALA A 16 -20.27 5.27 -7.67
CA ALA A 16 -20.97 4.30 -8.52
C ALA A 16 -20.02 3.16 -8.96
N ASP A 17 -18.83 3.49 -9.46
CA ASP A 17 -17.84 2.47 -9.88
C ASP A 17 -17.35 1.64 -8.69
N GLN A 18 -17.10 2.27 -7.52
CA GLN A 18 -16.71 1.55 -6.32
C GLN A 18 -17.82 0.63 -5.81
N LEU A 19 -19.09 1.03 -5.90
CA LEU A 19 -20.22 0.19 -5.54
C LEU A 19 -20.34 -1.03 -6.47
N ASP A 20 -20.22 -0.83 -7.78
CA ASP A 20 -20.26 -1.92 -8.74
C ASP A 20 -19.16 -2.96 -8.47
N LYS A 21 -17.92 -2.51 -8.24
CA LYS A 21 -16.79 -3.37 -7.87
C LYS A 21 -17.00 -4.05 -6.52
N LEU A 22 -17.53 -3.34 -5.53
CA LEU A 22 -17.86 -3.91 -4.22
C LEU A 22 -18.85 -5.06 -4.36
N LEU A 23 -19.93 -4.88 -5.13
CA LEU A 23 -20.93 -5.92 -5.33
C LEU A 23 -20.36 -7.17 -6.03
N GLU A 24 -19.39 -7.01 -6.92
CA GLU A 24 -18.67 -8.15 -7.51
C GLU A 24 -17.77 -8.84 -6.47
N VAL A 25 -17.02 -8.08 -5.68
CA VAL A 25 -16.16 -8.61 -4.60
C VAL A 25 -16.98 -9.39 -3.57
N LEU A 26 -18.13 -8.87 -3.15
CA LEU A 26 -18.99 -9.54 -2.18
C LEU A 26 -19.50 -10.91 -2.65
N LYS A 27 -19.65 -11.13 -3.97
CA LYS A 27 -19.99 -12.46 -4.51
C LYS A 27 -18.85 -13.49 -4.34
N LEU A 28 -17.60 -13.03 -4.24
CA LEU A 28 -16.41 -13.87 -4.16
C LEU A 28 -15.98 -14.18 -2.72
N VAL A 29 -16.42 -13.37 -1.74
CA VAL A 29 -16.04 -13.57 -0.33
C VAL A 29 -16.64 -14.86 0.19
N LYS A 30 -15.76 -15.74 0.67
CA LYS A 30 -16.14 -16.93 1.43
C LYS A 30 -15.87 -16.64 2.91
N MET A 31 -16.91 -16.73 3.72
CA MET A 31 -16.78 -16.65 5.17
C MET A 31 -16.70 -18.06 5.76
N ALA A 32 -15.82 -18.27 6.74
CA ALA A 32 -15.52 -19.58 7.30
C ALA A 32 -16.72 -20.29 7.95
N ASP A 33 -17.73 -19.55 8.36
CA ASP A 33 -18.92 -20.08 9.06
C ASP A 33 -20.20 -20.13 8.22
N GLY A 34 -20.15 -19.70 6.96
CA GLY A 34 -21.30 -19.74 6.04
C GLY A 34 -22.47 -18.80 6.40
N ASN A 35 -22.46 -18.16 7.59
CA ASN A 35 -23.56 -17.33 8.07
C ASN A 35 -23.57 -15.90 7.51
N CYS A 36 -22.45 -15.36 7.08
CA CYS A 36 -22.37 -14.00 6.56
C CYS A 36 -22.85 -13.83 5.11
N MET A 37 -23.01 -14.91 4.35
CA MET A 37 -23.47 -14.83 2.94
C MET A 37 -24.87 -14.20 2.81
N SER A 38 -25.75 -14.36 3.82
CA SER A 38 -27.08 -13.75 3.83
C SER A 38 -27.05 -12.22 3.99
N ASP A 39 -26.03 -11.68 4.67
CA ASP A 39 -25.93 -10.26 4.94
C ASP A 39 -25.27 -9.50 3.79
N PHE A 40 -24.35 -10.11 3.05
CA PHE A 40 -23.79 -9.52 1.84
C PHE A 40 -24.86 -9.19 0.78
N GLY A 41 -25.90 -9.99 0.64
CA GLY A 41 -27.02 -9.71 -0.24
C GLY A 41 -27.88 -8.49 0.14
N LYS A 42 -27.67 -7.92 1.34
CA LYS A 42 -28.37 -6.72 1.81
C LYS A 42 -27.63 -5.42 1.45
N VAL A 43 -26.35 -5.49 1.04
CA VAL A 43 -25.57 -4.34 0.65
C VAL A 43 -26.06 -3.82 -0.68
N GLN A 44 -26.59 -2.59 -0.70
CA GLN A 44 -27.06 -1.88 -1.90
C GLN A 44 -26.32 -0.56 -2.10
N THR A 45 -25.65 -0.06 -1.08
CA THR A 45 -24.85 1.15 -1.08
C THR A 45 -23.53 0.91 -0.34
N ILE A 46 -22.54 1.77 -0.54
CA ILE A 46 -21.28 1.73 0.22
C ILE A 46 -21.55 1.94 1.73
N ALA A 47 -22.58 2.72 2.06
CA ALA A 47 -22.95 2.97 3.46
C ALA A 47 -23.41 1.70 4.19
N ASP A 48 -23.97 0.73 3.50
CA ASP A 48 -24.47 -0.52 4.08
C ASP A 48 -23.34 -1.43 4.60
N LEU A 49 -22.08 -1.16 4.23
CA LEU A 49 -20.92 -1.87 4.78
C LEU A 49 -20.91 -1.88 6.32
N VAL A 50 -21.43 -0.84 6.96
CA VAL A 50 -21.48 -0.73 8.44
C VAL A 50 -22.25 -1.90 9.10
N HIS A 51 -23.11 -2.57 8.35
CA HIS A 51 -23.89 -3.71 8.84
C HIS A 51 -23.15 -5.04 8.75
N LEU A 52 -22.00 -5.07 8.05
CA LEU A 52 -21.16 -6.25 7.95
C LEU A 52 -20.18 -6.32 9.14
N PRO A 53 -19.78 -7.52 9.57
CA PRO A 53 -18.78 -7.67 10.62
C PRO A 53 -17.43 -7.13 10.19
N VAL A 54 -16.65 -6.67 11.17
CA VAL A 54 -15.26 -6.27 10.97
C VAL A 54 -14.38 -7.53 10.99
N LEU A 55 -13.63 -7.75 9.92
CA LEU A 55 -12.63 -8.82 9.82
C LEU A 55 -11.33 -8.41 10.52
N ARG A 56 -10.90 -9.18 11.49
CA ARG A 56 -9.67 -8.91 12.24
C ARG A 56 -8.51 -9.78 11.74
N LYS A 57 -7.29 -9.32 11.98
CA LYS A 57 -6.08 -10.11 11.65
C LYS A 57 -6.08 -11.48 12.31
N SER A 58 -6.57 -11.59 13.55
CA SER A 58 -6.71 -12.87 14.26
C SER A 58 -7.67 -13.83 13.56
N ASP A 59 -8.78 -13.30 13.01
CA ASP A 59 -9.78 -14.10 12.31
C ASP A 59 -9.19 -14.60 10.97
N LEU A 60 -8.51 -13.71 10.24
CA LEU A 60 -7.85 -14.06 8.99
C LEU A 60 -6.81 -15.17 9.18
N SER A 61 -5.96 -15.07 10.21
CA SER A 61 -5.00 -16.12 10.57
C SER A 61 -5.68 -17.45 10.89
N THR A 62 -6.80 -17.42 11.61
CA THR A 62 -7.60 -18.61 11.93
C THR A 62 -8.17 -19.25 10.67
N TRP A 63 -8.72 -18.45 9.75
CA TRP A 63 -9.25 -18.96 8.48
C TRP A 63 -8.16 -19.58 7.61
N GLN A 64 -7.02 -18.92 7.50
CA GLN A 64 -5.88 -19.43 6.72
C GLN A 64 -5.32 -20.72 7.29
N ALA A 65 -5.33 -20.90 8.61
CA ALA A 65 -4.93 -22.16 9.26
C ALA A 65 -5.92 -23.30 9.00
N ALA A 66 -7.22 -22.99 8.92
CA ALA A 66 -8.29 -23.97 8.70
C ALA A 66 -8.38 -24.41 7.23
N ASP A 67 -8.18 -23.51 6.26
CA ASP A 67 -8.23 -23.78 4.81
C ASP A 67 -7.06 -23.09 4.11
N LYS A 68 -5.96 -23.81 3.99
CA LYS A 68 -4.68 -23.28 3.48
C LYS A 68 -4.67 -23.10 1.97
N PRO A 69 -3.89 -22.09 1.47
CA PRO A 69 -3.09 -21.14 2.24
C PRO A 69 -3.87 -19.88 2.65
N LEU A 70 -4.96 -19.55 1.99
CA LEU A 70 -5.63 -18.26 2.06
C LEU A 70 -7.08 -18.33 2.59
N GLY A 71 -7.40 -19.27 3.48
CA GLY A 71 -8.73 -19.37 4.06
C GLY A 71 -9.82 -19.72 3.05
N GLY A 72 -9.51 -20.58 2.08
CA GLY A 72 -10.42 -21.01 1.01
C GLY A 72 -10.61 -19.99 -0.11
N MET A 73 -9.88 -18.89 -0.14
CA MET A 73 -9.87 -17.97 -1.28
C MET A 73 -9.20 -18.61 -2.49
N ALA A 74 -9.63 -18.20 -3.70
CA ALA A 74 -9.11 -18.73 -4.95
C ALA A 74 -7.63 -18.35 -5.15
N THR A 75 -6.86 -19.24 -5.73
CA THR A 75 -5.40 -19.07 -5.95
C THR A 75 -5.00 -19.09 -7.44
N GLN A 76 -5.96 -19.17 -8.36
CA GLN A 76 -5.67 -19.42 -9.79
C GLN A 76 -4.91 -18.25 -10.46
N ASN A 77 -5.11 -17.02 -10.00
CA ASN A 77 -4.49 -15.83 -10.59
C ASN A 77 -3.28 -15.33 -9.79
N LEU A 78 -2.79 -16.14 -8.85
CA LEU A 78 -1.68 -15.74 -7.99
C LEU A 78 -0.35 -16.19 -8.56
N THR A 79 0.67 -15.37 -8.36
CA THR A 79 2.07 -15.65 -8.73
C THR A 79 2.97 -15.85 -7.53
N HIS A 80 2.59 -15.28 -6.39
CA HIS A 80 3.38 -15.32 -5.16
C HIS A 80 2.48 -15.56 -3.96
N LEU A 81 3.07 -16.15 -2.92
CA LEU A 81 2.55 -16.19 -1.57
C LEU A 81 3.61 -15.62 -0.64
N PHE A 82 3.21 -14.68 0.18
CA PHE A 82 4.07 -14.05 1.17
C PHE A 82 3.64 -14.44 2.57
N GLN A 83 4.47 -14.14 3.55
CA GLN A 83 4.18 -14.34 4.96
C GLN A 83 4.63 -13.13 5.75
N SER A 84 3.70 -12.44 6.38
CA SER A 84 3.99 -11.41 7.38
C SER A 84 3.89 -11.94 8.82
N PRO A 85 4.39 -11.17 9.81
CA PRO A 85 4.27 -11.56 11.20
C PRO A 85 2.82 -11.78 11.63
N GLY A 86 2.59 -12.96 12.30
CA GLY A 86 1.24 -13.37 12.73
C GLY A 86 1.16 -14.87 13.00
N PRO A 87 1.45 -15.85 12.13
CA PRO A 87 1.68 -15.66 10.70
C PRO A 87 0.40 -15.36 9.93
N ILE A 88 0.49 -14.45 8.96
CA ILE A 88 -0.55 -14.19 7.97
C ILE A 88 0.06 -14.39 6.59
N TYR A 89 -0.72 -14.99 5.67
CA TYR A 89 -0.29 -15.25 4.31
C TYR A 89 -0.99 -14.29 3.36
N GLU A 90 -0.21 -13.58 2.56
CA GLU A 90 -0.69 -12.62 1.59
C GLU A 90 -0.36 -13.08 0.17
N PRO A 91 -1.29 -12.93 -0.77
CA PRO A 91 -1.04 -13.23 -2.18
C PRO A 91 -0.37 -12.08 -2.92
N GLY A 92 0.25 -12.43 -4.05
CA GLY A 92 0.62 -11.50 -5.11
C GLY A 92 0.15 -12.04 -6.45
N GLY A 93 -0.43 -11.18 -7.28
CA GLY A 93 -1.00 -11.54 -8.57
C GLY A 93 -0.17 -11.07 -9.77
N THR A 94 -0.66 -11.39 -10.98
CA THR A 94 0.01 -11.10 -12.26
C THR A 94 -0.27 -9.70 -12.80
N GLY A 95 -1.22 -8.98 -12.20
CA GLY A 95 -1.68 -7.68 -12.71
C GLY A 95 -0.58 -6.63 -12.70
N ARG A 96 -0.61 -5.74 -13.69
CA ARG A 96 0.17 -4.51 -13.65
C ARG A 96 -0.33 -3.67 -12.46
N ASP A 97 0.60 -3.25 -11.56
CA ASP A 97 0.28 -2.51 -10.34
C ASP A 97 -0.76 -3.22 -9.45
N TRP A 98 -0.60 -4.53 -9.27
CA TRP A 98 -1.58 -5.36 -8.55
C TRP A 98 -1.86 -4.85 -7.11
N TRP A 99 -0.84 -4.28 -6.43
CA TRP A 99 -0.98 -3.68 -5.11
C TRP A 99 -1.33 -2.18 -5.13
N ARG A 100 -1.45 -1.54 -6.32
CA ARG A 100 -1.94 -0.17 -6.57
C ARG A 100 -1.05 0.98 -6.09
N PHE A 101 0.26 0.76 -5.94
CA PHE A 101 1.21 1.82 -5.55
C PHE A 101 1.64 2.75 -6.69
N ALA A 102 1.28 2.49 -7.94
CA ALA A 102 1.73 3.28 -9.09
C ALA A 102 1.26 4.74 -9.04
N ARG A 103 0.01 5.02 -8.57
CA ARG A 103 -0.46 6.40 -8.38
C ARG A 103 0.41 7.18 -7.40
N PHE A 104 0.80 6.54 -6.30
CA PHE A 104 1.71 7.15 -5.34
C PHE A 104 3.08 7.45 -5.95
N LEU A 105 3.68 6.52 -6.69
CA LEU A 105 4.95 6.76 -7.35
C LEU A 105 4.85 7.89 -8.39
N ASN A 106 3.77 7.92 -9.17
CA ASN A 106 3.50 9.01 -10.10
C ASN A 106 3.34 10.36 -9.36
N ALA A 107 2.63 10.40 -8.23
CA ALA A 107 2.49 11.62 -7.40
C ALA A 107 3.83 12.10 -6.84
N ALA A 108 4.74 11.15 -6.50
CA ALA A 108 6.11 11.45 -6.10
C ALA A 108 7.01 11.90 -7.28
N GLY A 109 6.48 11.93 -8.50
CA GLY A 109 7.19 12.32 -9.72
C GLY A 109 8.09 11.21 -10.27
N ILE A 110 7.91 9.97 -9.83
CA ILE A 110 8.66 8.81 -10.32
C ILE A 110 7.97 8.24 -11.55
N GLY A 111 8.74 7.97 -12.62
CA GLY A 111 8.18 7.48 -13.87
C GLY A 111 9.24 7.04 -14.87
N ALA A 112 8.88 7.08 -16.16
CA ALA A 112 9.77 6.66 -17.24
C ALA A 112 11.08 7.47 -17.23
N GLY A 113 12.21 6.76 -17.32
CA GLY A 113 13.55 7.34 -17.26
C GLY A 113 14.15 7.38 -15.85
N ASP A 114 13.38 7.10 -14.79
CA ASP A 114 13.93 6.97 -13.45
C ASP A 114 14.56 5.60 -13.21
N VAL A 115 15.60 5.58 -12.39
CA VAL A 115 16.18 4.38 -11.77
C VAL A 115 15.83 4.43 -10.27
N VAL A 116 14.97 3.53 -9.83
CA VAL A 116 14.47 3.47 -8.46
C VAL A 116 15.28 2.47 -7.64
N GLN A 117 16.01 2.95 -6.63
CA GLN A 117 16.60 2.08 -5.61
C GLN A 117 15.51 1.63 -4.65
N ASN A 118 15.06 0.39 -4.77
CA ASN A 118 14.06 -0.18 -3.89
C ASN A 118 14.73 -0.97 -2.76
N THR A 119 14.63 -0.42 -1.54
CA THR A 119 15.26 -0.97 -0.34
C THR A 119 14.32 -1.78 0.55
N PHE A 120 13.06 -1.94 0.16
CA PHE A 120 12.14 -2.86 0.84
C PHE A 120 12.58 -4.32 0.67
N SER A 121 12.24 -5.15 1.65
CA SER A 121 12.57 -6.57 1.61
C SER A 121 11.83 -7.28 0.48
N TYR A 122 12.57 -8.10 -0.26
CA TYR A 122 12.04 -9.05 -1.25
C TYR A 122 11.82 -10.46 -0.68
N HIS A 123 12.06 -10.63 0.63
CA HIS A 123 11.98 -11.91 1.32
C HIS A 123 10.80 -11.93 2.29
N PHE A 124 10.03 -13.01 2.27
CA PHE A 124 8.86 -13.29 3.09
C PHE A 124 7.72 -12.29 2.93
N THR A 125 7.94 -10.99 3.17
CA THR A 125 6.91 -9.95 3.08
C THR A 125 6.83 -9.36 1.67
N PRO A 126 5.66 -8.84 1.24
CA PRO A 126 5.45 -8.40 -0.14
C PRO A 126 6.03 -7.02 -0.48
N ALA A 127 6.51 -6.24 0.50
CA ALA A 127 6.81 -4.81 0.32
C ALA A 127 7.78 -4.53 -0.84
N GLY A 128 8.86 -5.31 -0.99
CA GLY A 128 9.79 -5.17 -2.12
C GLY A 128 9.10 -5.36 -3.47
N MET A 129 8.27 -6.40 -3.58
CA MET A 129 7.52 -6.70 -4.81
C MET A 129 6.41 -5.66 -5.09
N MET A 130 5.79 -5.09 -4.04
CA MET A 130 4.79 -4.03 -4.19
C MET A 130 5.37 -2.81 -4.90
N PHE A 131 6.50 -2.30 -4.39
CA PHE A 131 7.16 -1.13 -4.98
C PHE A 131 7.84 -1.43 -6.29
N ASP A 132 8.35 -2.65 -6.48
CA ASP A 132 8.90 -3.12 -7.77
C ASP A 132 7.82 -3.13 -8.86
N ASN A 133 6.68 -3.78 -8.60
CA ASN A 133 5.54 -3.85 -9.52
C ASN A 133 5.01 -2.45 -9.89
N ALA A 134 4.90 -1.56 -8.90
CA ALA A 134 4.46 -0.18 -9.12
C ALA A 134 5.47 0.63 -9.94
N ALA A 135 6.77 0.50 -9.67
CA ALA A 135 7.80 1.21 -10.41
C ALA A 135 7.82 0.78 -11.89
N GLN A 136 7.69 -0.53 -12.15
CA GLN A 136 7.52 -1.02 -13.52
C GLN A 136 6.24 -0.50 -14.17
N ALA A 137 5.14 -0.38 -13.39
CA ALA A 137 3.87 0.14 -13.91
C ALA A 137 3.94 1.61 -14.33
N VAL A 138 4.74 2.45 -13.67
CA VAL A 138 4.99 3.84 -14.08
C VAL A 138 6.12 3.96 -15.13
N GLY A 139 6.73 2.85 -15.55
CA GLY A 139 7.79 2.83 -16.58
C GLY A 139 9.19 3.12 -16.07
N ALA A 140 9.41 3.10 -14.75
CA ALA A 140 10.74 3.24 -14.16
C ALA A 140 11.54 1.93 -14.21
N THR A 141 12.86 2.03 -14.14
CA THR A 141 13.76 0.90 -13.94
C THR A 141 13.98 0.67 -12.45
N VAL A 142 13.97 -0.59 -12.00
CA VAL A 142 14.14 -0.92 -10.58
C VAL A 142 15.55 -1.46 -10.33
N PHE A 143 16.22 -0.91 -9.32
CA PHE A 143 17.36 -1.52 -8.66
C PHE A 143 16.85 -2.22 -7.37
N PRO A 144 16.69 -3.55 -7.35
CA PRO A 144 16.12 -4.29 -6.23
C PRO A 144 17.17 -4.51 -5.14
N ALA A 145 17.50 -3.44 -4.41
CA ALA A 145 18.58 -3.41 -3.44
C ALA A 145 18.27 -4.20 -2.16
N GLY A 146 17.00 -4.18 -1.73
CA GLY A 146 16.60 -4.78 -0.44
C GLY A 146 17.20 -4.07 0.78
N PRO A 147 17.02 -4.59 1.99
CA PRO A 147 17.59 -4.02 3.21
C PRO A 147 19.06 -4.41 3.42
N GLY A 148 19.80 -3.58 4.16
CA GLY A 148 21.19 -3.86 4.60
C GLY A 148 22.25 -3.58 3.53
N GLN A 149 23.48 -4.00 3.78
CA GLN A 149 24.65 -3.85 2.90
C GLN A 149 24.85 -2.39 2.41
N THR A 150 24.74 -1.43 3.31
CA THR A 150 24.62 0.00 3.01
C THR A 150 25.76 0.54 2.14
N GLU A 151 27.02 0.14 2.39
CA GLU A 151 28.17 0.57 1.57
C GLU A 151 28.05 0.10 0.13
N MET A 152 27.65 -1.16 -0.06
CA MET A 152 27.44 -1.72 -1.40
C MET A 152 26.27 -1.03 -2.10
N GLN A 153 25.20 -0.70 -1.37
CA GLN A 153 24.07 0.04 -1.91
C GLN A 153 24.47 1.45 -2.37
N VAL A 154 25.30 2.17 -1.60
CA VAL A 154 25.82 3.49 -1.97
C VAL A 154 26.61 3.41 -3.27
N MET A 155 27.56 2.47 -3.37
CA MET A 155 28.37 2.30 -4.57
C MET A 155 27.55 1.92 -5.79
N ALA A 156 26.61 0.99 -5.63
CA ALA A 156 25.73 0.55 -6.70
C ALA A 156 24.78 1.67 -7.17
N ALA A 157 24.20 2.43 -6.23
CA ALA A 157 23.32 3.56 -6.55
C ALA A 157 24.05 4.63 -7.39
N ALA A 158 25.27 4.98 -7.02
CA ALA A 158 26.12 5.90 -7.79
C ALA A 158 26.43 5.35 -9.19
N GLN A 159 26.84 4.08 -9.27
CA GLN A 159 27.21 3.45 -10.54
C GLN A 159 26.03 3.25 -11.50
N MET A 160 24.83 2.97 -10.96
CA MET A 160 23.62 2.78 -11.76
C MET A 160 22.92 4.08 -12.11
N GLY A 161 23.36 5.23 -11.57
CA GLY A 161 22.74 6.52 -11.82
C GLY A 161 21.33 6.60 -11.21
N THR A 162 21.16 6.14 -9.98
CA THR A 162 19.89 6.14 -9.27
C THR A 162 19.32 7.56 -9.15
N THR A 163 18.06 7.73 -9.52
CA THR A 163 17.34 9.03 -9.53
C THR A 163 16.25 9.12 -8.48
N ALA A 164 15.78 7.96 -8.01
CA ALA A 164 14.68 7.86 -7.06
C ALA A 164 14.93 6.77 -6.01
N TYR A 165 14.33 6.96 -4.84
CA TYR A 165 14.39 6.01 -3.73
C TYR A 165 13.00 5.48 -3.41
N ALA A 166 12.89 4.19 -3.06
CA ALA A 166 11.74 3.57 -2.43
C ALA A 166 12.18 2.76 -1.21
N GLY A 167 11.58 3.03 -0.04
CA GLY A 167 11.98 2.37 1.20
C GLY A 167 11.39 3.04 2.45
N THR A 168 11.98 2.77 3.62
CA THR A 168 11.58 3.46 4.85
C THR A 168 12.23 4.86 4.92
N PRO A 169 11.56 5.84 5.58
CA PRO A 169 12.09 7.20 5.65
C PRO A 169 13.48 7.29 6.29
N ASP A 170 13.71 6.56 7.35
CA ASP A 170 14.94 6.54 8.12
C ASP A 170 16.12 5.91 7.37
N TYR A 171 15.86 4.85 6.60
CA TYR A 171 16.94 4.15 5.88
C TYR A 171 17.51 4.97 4.71
N LEU A 172 16.72 5.84 4.09
CA LEU A 172 17.26 6.84 3.15
C LEU A 172 18.31 7.71 3.84
N GLY A 173 18.04 8.18 5.07
CA GLY A 173 19.00 8.95 5.84
C GLY A 173 20.29 8.19 6.12
N VAL A 174 20.20 6.90 6.44
CA VAL A 174 21.36 6.02 6.64
C VAL A 174 22.21 5.89 5.37
N ILE A 175 21.55 5.72 4.20
CA ILE A 175 22.23 5.64 2.89
C ILE A 175 22.96 6.96 2.58
N LEU A 176 22.28 8.10 2.76
CA LEU A 176 22.86 9.42 2.48
C LEU A 176 24.06 9.73 3.40
N ALA A 177 23.92 9.44 4.70
CA ALA A 177 25.02 9.61 5.66
C ALA A 177 26.23 8.71 5.33
N LYS A 178 25.98 7.47 4.92
CA LYS A 178 27.04 6.55 4.50
C LYS A 178 27.72 7.03 3.19
N ALA A 179 26.97 7.59 2.27
CA ALA A 179 27.52 8.17 1.04
C ALA A 179 28.47 9.34 1.35
N GLU A 180 28.10 10.22 2.29
CA GLU A 180 28.96 11.30 2.78
C GLU A 180 30.24 10.77 3.42
N GLU A 181 30.15 9.78 4.31
CA GLU A 181 31.30 9.13 4.95
C GLU A 181 32.27 8.53 3.91
N MET A 182 31.73 7.95 2.83
CA MET A 182 32.48 7.32 1.75
C MET A 182 32.99 8.33 0.70
N GLY A 183 32.58 9.60 0.75
CA GLY A 183 32.90 10.59 -0.28
C GLY A 183 32.23 10.30 -1.63
N VAL A 184 31.08 9.60 -1.62
CA VAL A 184 30.31 9.25 -2.81
C VAL A 184 29.14 10.20 -2.94
N GLU A 185 28.98 10.82 -4.11
CA GLU A 185 27.84 11.69 -4.39
C GLU A 185 26.63 10.90 -4.90
N LEU A 186 25.46 11.10 -4.25
CA LEU A 186 24.17 10.58 -4.68
C LEU A 186 23.21 11.72 -5.08
N SER A 187 23.73 12.79 -5.62
CA SER A 187 22.98 13.99 -6.05
C SER A 187 21.93 13.71 -7.14
N GLY A 188 22.03 12.56 -7.80
CA GLY A 188 21.02 12.08 -8.73
C GLY A 188 19.68 11.73 -8.07
N ILE A 189 19.68 11.34 -6.79
CA ILE A 189 18.47 11.00 -6.05
C ILE A 189 17.74 12.29 -5.68
N THR A 190 16.69 12.62 -6.44
CA THR A 190 15.88 13.84 -6.26
C THR A 190 14.45 13.55 -5.83
N LYS A 191 14.05 12.28 -5.80
CA LYS A 191 12.70 11.81 -5.48
C LYS A 191 12.76 10.66 -4.49
N ALA A 192 11.84 10.66 -3.51
CA ALA A 192 11.72 9.56 -2.57
C ALA A 192 10.25 9.22 -2.31
N ALA A 193 9.93 7.95 -2.43
CA ALA A 193 8.63 7.36 -2.13
C ALA A 193 8.78 6.46 -0.89
N VAL A 194 8.27 6.92 0.27
CA VAL A 194 8.53 6.25 1.55
C VAL A 194 7.28 5.67 2.18
N SER A 195 7.44 4.57 2.93
CA SER A 195 6.38 3.87 3.66
C SER A 195 6.95 3.09 4.85
N ALA A 196 6.08 2.39 5.58
CA ALA A 196 6.41 1.50 6.70
C ALA A 196 7.12 2.18 7.88
N GLY A 197 7.10 3.49 7.94
CA GLY A 197 7.62 4.29 9.04
C GLY A 197 7.15 5.74 8.91
N PRO A 198 7.13 6.51 10.01
CA PRO A 198 6.67 7.88 9.98
C PRO A 198 7.72 8.79 9.31
N LEU A 199 7.27 9.62 8.39
CA LEU A 199 8.08 10.71 7.85
C LEU A 199 7.89 11.96 8.70
N PHE A 200 8.72 12.13 9.74
CA PHE A 200 8.65 13.30 10.60
C PHE A 200 9.00 14.60 9.84
N PRO A 201 8.39 15.76 10.22
CA PRO A 201 8.64 17.03 9.54
C PRO A 201 10.12 17.41 9.45
N THR A 202 10.89 17.13 10.50
CA THR A 202 12.35 17.39 10.54
C THR A 202 13.12 16.53 9.54
N VAL A 203 12.72 15.27 9.35
CA VAL A 203 13.33 14.34 8.38
C VAL A 203 12.98 14.78 6.95
N ARG A 204 11.70 15.12 6.72
CA ARG A 204 11.25 15.67 5.44
C ARG A 204 12.04 16.93 5.06
N GLN A 205 12.23 17.86 6.01
CA GLN A 205 12.98 19.08 5.76
C GLN A 205 14.45 18.78 5.42
N ALA A 206 15.09 17.85 6.14
CA ALA A 206 16.46 17.46 5.85
C ALA A 206 16.63 16.86 4.44
N TYR A 207 15.62 16.17 3.91
CA TYR A 207 15.62 15.70 2.53
C TYR A 207 15.37 16.83 1.54
N ALA A 208 14.44 17.74 1.84
CA ALA A 208 14.18 18.91 1.01
C ALA A 208 15.42 19.82 0.89
N ASP A 209 16.19 20.01 1.96
CA ASP A 209 17.45 20.78 1.98
C ASP A 209 18.52 20.14 1.06
N ARG A 210 18.41 18.84 0.78
CA ARG A 210 19.24 18.10 -0.18
C ARG A 210 18.66 18.05 -1.61
N GLY A 211 17.53 18.72 -1.85
CA GLY A 211 16.84 18.71 -3.13
C GLY A 211 16.02 17.44 -3.40
N ILE A 212 15.74 16.63 -2.37
CA ILE A 212 14.94 15.40 -2.49
C ILE A 212 13.48 15.70 -2.15
N ASN A 213 12.59 15.57 -3.14
CA ASN A 213 11.15 15.57 -2.92
C ASN A 213 10.73 14.22 -2.33
N CYS A 214 10.34 14.21 -1.04
CA CYS A 214 9.99 12.99 -0.30
C CYS A 214 8.51 13.00 0.07
N LEU A 215 7.74 12.06 -0.49
CA LEU A 215 6.34 11.81 -0.16
C LEU A 215 6.19 10.47 0.54
N GLN A 216 5.20 10.38 1.42
CA GLN A 216 4.88 9.13 2.13
C GLN A 216 3.54 8.55 1.69
N THR A 217 3.40 7.25 1.90
CA THR A 217 2.17 6.50 1.67
C THR A 217 1.85 5.59 2.86
N TYR A 218 0.56 5.32 2.99
CA TYR A 218 0.02 4.33 3.91
C TYR A 218 -0.48 3.11 3.14
N GLY A 219 -0.04 1.94 3.58
CA GLY A 219 -0.45 0.64 3.04
C GLY A 219 -0.02 -0.49 3.97
N THR A 220 -0.61 -1.66 3.80
CA THR A 220 -0.29 -2.86 4.58
C THR A 220 0.03 -4.04 3.66
N ALA A 221 0.68 -5.07 4.22
CA ALA A 221 0.96 -6.31 3.49
C ALA A 221 -0.34 -6.99 3.01
N ASP A 222 -1.40 -6.93 3.84
CA ASP A 222 -2.68 -7.56 3.57
C ASP A 222 -3.47 -6.85 2.46
N VAL A 223 -3.54 -5.51 2.55
CA VAL A 223 -4.42 -4.69 1.70
C VAL A 223 -3.71 -4.16 0.46
N GLY A 224 -2.39 -3.96 0.53
CA GLY A 224 -1.65 -3.16 -0.41
C GLY A 224 -1.78 -1.67 -0.13
N HIS A 225 -1.87 -0.86 -1.17
CA HIS A 225 -1.98 0.60 -1.09
C HIS A 225 -3.34 1.05 -0.56
N ILE A 226 -3.35 2.01 0.37
CA ILE A 226 -4.56 2.55 0.99
C ILE A 226 -4.68 4.04 0.73
N ALA A 227 -3.62 4.82 1.01
CA ALA A 227 -3.63 6.26 0.88
C ALA A 227 -2.21 6.83 0.67
N TYR A 228 -2.10 7.99 0.06
CA TYR A 228 -0.82 8.62 -0.26
C TYR A 228 -0.87 10.13 -0.20
N GLU A 229 0.27 10.72 0.12
CA GLU A 229 0.49 12.16 0.00
C GLU A 229 0.61 12.60 -1.46
N THR A 230 0.18 13.81 -1.69
CA THR A 230 0.45 14.56 -2.94
C THR A 230 1.37 15.75 -2.65
N ALA A 231 1.73 16.50 -3.67
CA ALA A 231 2.50 17.73 -3.52
C ALA A 231 1.84 18.80 -2.61
N ALA A 232 0.55 18.66 -2.33
CA ALA A 232 -0.17 19.55 -1.41
C ALA A 232 0.25 19.35 0.05
N ILE A 233 0.71 18.13 0.41
CA ILE A 233 1.10 17.74 1.79
C ILE A 233 0.01 18.15 2.82
N ASP A 234 -1.25 17.95 2.44
CA ASP A 234 -2.44 18.25 3.25
C ASP A 234 -3.28 16.98 3.40
N GLY A 235 -2.82 16.10 4.31
CA GLY A 235 -3.37 14.77 4.46
C GLY A 235 -2.98 13.81 3.35
N MET A 236 -3.74 12.69 3.24
CA MET A 236 -3.53 11.66 2.22
C MET A 236 -4.78 11.46 1.38
N VAL A 237 -4.58 11.25 0.08
CA VAL A 237 -5.64 10.87 -0.86
C VAL A 237 -5.84 9.35 -0.79
N LEU A 238 -7.09 8.90 -0.69
CA LEU A 238 -7.41 7.46 -0.71
C LEU A 238 -7.22 6.87 -2.10
N ASP A 239 -6.71 5.64 -2.13
CA ASP A 239 -6.61 4.87 -3.37
C ASP A 239 -7.99 4.51 -3.94
N GLU A 240 -8.10 4.47 -5.28
CA GLU A 240 -9.34 4.18 -6.00
C GLU A 240 -9.84 2.73 -5.85
N GLY A 241 -8.95 1.81 -5.45
CA GLY A 241 -9.23 0.38 -5.28
C GLY A 241 -9.60 -0.03 -3.86
N VAL A 242 -9.86 0.92 -2.97
CA VAL A 242 -10.28 0.64 -1.59
C VAL A 242 -11.42 1.54 -1.14
N ILE A 243 -12.20 1.03 -0.18
CA ILE A 243 -13.16 1.81 0.61
C ILE A 243 -12.64 1.82 2.05
N VAL A 244 -12.51 3.02 2.63
CA VAL A 244 -11.98 3.21 3.99
C VAL A 244 -13.08 3.72 4.92
N GLU A 245 -13.16 3.11 6.09
CA GLU A 245 -14.00 3.54 7.19
C GLU A 245 -13.12 3.84 8.41
N ILE A 246 -13.42 4.89 9.16
CA ILE A 246 -12.83 5.14 10.47
C ILE A 246 -13.86 4.78 11.52
N VAL A 247 -13.53 3.81 12.38
CA VAL A 247 -14.48 3.22 13.30
C VAL A 247 -13.99 3.28 14.76
N ILE A 248 -14.93 3.24 15.70
CA ILE A 248 -14.60 3.10 17.13
C ILE A 248 -13.91 1.75 17.31
N PRO A 249 -12.66 1.71 17.83
CA PRO A 249 -11.90 0.48 17.96
C PRO A 249 -12.68 -0.64 18.66
N GLY A 250 -12.67 -1.83 18.09
CA GLY A 250 -13.35 -2.99 18.63
C GLY A 250 -14.85 -3.09 18.36
N THR A 251 -15.50 -2.05 17.82
CA THR A 251 -16.97 -2.05 17.64
C THR A 251 -17.44 -2.14 16.19
N GLY A 252 -16.66 -1.60 15.25
CA GLY A 252 -17.05 -1.45 13.84
C GLY A 252 -18.05 -0.31 13.57
N THR A 253 -18.42 0.48 14.58
CA THR A 253 -19.27 1.67 14.43
C THR A 253 -18.43 2.85 13.94
N ARG A 254 -18.86 3.56 12.89
CA ARG A 254 -18.14 4.74 12.39
C ARG A 254 -18.06 5.83 13.44
N VAL A 255 -16.91 6.51 13.51
CA VAL A 255 -16.73 7.72 14.33
C VAL A 255 -17.34 8.94 13.60
N ALA A 256 -17.55 10.04 14.32
CA ALA A 256 -17.89 11.30 13.69
C ALA A 256 -16.69 11.88 12.90
N ALA A 257 -16.97 12.73 11.92
CA ALA A 257 -15.90 13.37 11.14
C ALA A 257 -14.98 14.18 12.05
N GLY A 258 -13.67 13.97 11.91
CA GLY A 258 -12.63 14.59 12.72
C GLY A 258 -12.32 13.88 14.05
N GLU A 259 -12.96 12.77 14.35
CA GLU A 259 -12.65 11.94 15.51
C GLU A 259 -11.66 10.82 15.12
N ILE A 260 -10.76 10.49 16.05
CA ILE A 260 -9.80 9.40 15.88
C ILE A 260 -10.50 8.05 16.02
N GLY A 261 -10.23 7.14 15.08
CA GLY A 261 -10.72 5.77 15.14
C GLY A 261 -9.80 4.78 14.43
N GLU A 262 -10.17 3.51 14.48
CA GLU A 262 -9.46 2.43 13.81
C GLU A 262 -9.75 2.46 12.30
N VAL A 263 -8.69 2.30 11.50
CA VAL A 263 -8.82 2.21 10.05
C VAL A 263 -9.33 0.83 9.66
N VAL A 264 -10.47 0.79 9.00
CA VAL A 264 -11.08 -0.42 8.44
C VAL A 264 -11.15 -0.27 6.93
N VAL A 265 -10.66 -1.27 6.20
CA VAL A 265 -10.51 -1.21 4.74
C VAL A 265 -11.28 -2.33 4.07
N THR A 266 -12.03 -2.01 3.02
CA THR A 266 -12.59 -2.99 2.09
C THR A 266 -11.81 -2.88 0.78
N THR A 267 -11.19 -3.99 0.33
CA THR A 267 -10.48 -4.03 -0.96
C THR A 267 -11.46 -4.30 -2.09
N LEU A 268 -11.26 -3.62 -3.22
CA LEU A 268 -12.00 -3.87 -4.45
C LEU A 268 -11.22 -4.80 -5.41
N ASN A 269 -10.35 -5.64 -4.85
CA ASN A 269 -9.55 -6.61 -5.57
C ASN A 269 -10.24 -7.99 -5.55
N PRO A 270 -10.71 -8.52 -6.69
CA PRO A 270 -11.39 -9.82 -6.75
C PRO A 270 -10.46 -11.00 -6.48
N ASP A 271 -9.15 -10.85 -6.66
CA ASP A 271 -8.17 -11.92 -6.40
C ASP A 271 -7.89 -12.10 -4.90
N TYR A 272 -8.07 -11.02 -4.10
CA TYR A 272 -7.93 -11.05 -2.64
C TYR A 272 -8.95 -10.13 -1.97
N PRO A 273 -10.20 -10.59 -1.87
CA PRO A 273 -11.32 -9.78 -1.38
C PRO A 273 -11.35 -9.73 0.15
N LEU A 274 -10.78 -8.68 0.74
CA LEU A 274 -10.90 -8.39 2.17
C LEU A 274 -12.00 -7.36 2.39
N VAL A 275 -13.06 -7.74 3.09
CA VAL A 275 -14.21 -6.86 3.39
C VAL A 275 -14.14 -6.43 4.85
N ARG A 276 -14.17 -5.11 5.07
CA ARG A 276 -14.08 -4.48 6.40
C ARG A 276 -12.90 -4.99 7.24
N PHE A 277 -11.73 -5.09 6.64
CA PHE A 277 -10.52 -5.54 7.31
C PHE A 277 -9.97 -4.44 8.23
N ALA A 278 -9.86 -4.75 9.52
CA ALA A 278 -9.27 -3.86 10.52
C ALA A 278 -7.75 -3.93 10.46
N THR A 279 -7.10 -2.81 10.12
CA THR A 279 -5.64 -2.74 9.99
C THR A 279 -4.93 -2.77 11.34
N GLY A 280 -5.61 -2.32 12.40
CA GLY A 280 -5.03 -2.10 13.72
C GLY A 280 -4.38 -0.72 13.89
N ASP A 281 -4.38 0.10 12.85
CA ASP A 281 -3.87 1.47 12.88
C ASP A 281 -4.99 2.47 13.15
N LEU A 282 -4.62 3.66 13.64
CA LEU A 282 -5.55 4.75 13.94
C LEU A 282 -5.38 5.90 12.95
N SER A 283 -6.50 6.54 12.60
CA SER A 283 -6.54 7.76 11.80
C SER A 283 -7.73 8.63 12.15
N VAL A 284 -7.85 9.76 11.50
CA VAL A 284 -8.98 10.70 11.60
C VAL A 284 -9.54 10.97 10.21
#